data_dac00238aebc85b8b7b54b25c5871a3f
#
_entry.id   dac00238aebc85b8b7b54b25c5871a3f
#
_cell.length_a   1.000
_cell.length_b   1.000
_cell.length_c   1.000
_cell.angle_alpha   90.00
_cell.angle_beta   90.00
_cell.angle_gamma   90.00
#
_symmetry.space_group_name_H-M   'P 1'
#
loop_
_entity.id
_entity.type
_entity.pdbx_description
1 polymer ?
#
loop_
_entity_poly.entity_id
_entity_poly.type
_entity_poly.pdbx_seq_one_letter_code
_entity_poly.pdbx_strand_id
1 'polypeptide(L)'
;MPDFSGILKSVLVGILGALLLVSALSSWDITVRALDFTLSLGLDWGYTELAIPPLGTVRAKTHQAPLKFGISLKDINLERLKTMIAQGSDGIYTELVASLRSQIRLFIARILSLALLGGLFSGYILFRRPKQALLAGLAGLFVFALMIGAALLTYNEQAFREPEYKGVVEAAPWLLGVADNALAEVEKLEDKLKIIAVNLTRMFESLSQVGTEELLFGSELKILHVSDIHNNPLGVSLALQMAEAFKADIIIDTGDATDYGTPIEGELVRNISASKPPWVFVPGNHDSPAVVQVLRELENVTVLEAGLVSFEKFDLTIAGIADPAASGTGMRVPSKEEYKEAAARLQVIIDQAERKPSIIIAHHVYIVEEFSQWPVTLLHGHGHRVNIRTLGEAVAIDAGTAGGAGIRGLISTQQIPYTMVLLHMRRQGEGWQAIVADIITINQRNAGFILERKLLAEPIEIGAEDLEESPGG
;
A
#
# COMPACT_ATOMS: atom_id res chain seq x y z
N MET A 1 14.74 -41.86 48.82
CA MET A 1 15.02 -41.85 47.36
C MET A 1 14.51 -40.56 46.79
N PRO A 2 15.22 -39.85 45.95
CA PRO A 2 14.64 -38.66 45.29
C PRO A 2 13.42 -39.08 44.50
N ASP A 3 12.34 -38.30 44.62
CA ASP A 3 11.09 -38.52 43.89
C ASP A 3 11.33 -38.25 42.38
N PHE A 4 11.83 -39.28 41.69
CA PHE A 4 12.19 -39.22 40.27
C PHE A 4 11.00 -38.82 39.39
N SER A 5 9.77 -39.22 39.77
CA SER A 5 8.55 -38.85 39.10
C SER A 5 8.27 -37.33 39.25
N GLY A 6 8.50 -36.76 40.44
CA GLY A 6 8.36 -35.32 40.69
C GLY A 6 9.37 -34.45 39.94
N ILE A 7 10.62 -34.95 39.84
CA ILE A 7 11.67 -34.28 39.08
C ILE A 7 11.32 -34.24 37.57
N LEU A 8 10.95 -35.41 37.00
CA LEU A 8 10.58 -35.48 35.57
C LEU A 8 9.41 -34.60 35.21
N LYS A 9 8.38 -34.58 36.06
CA LYS A 9 7.22 -33.68 35.87
C LYS A 9 7.62 -32.22 35.91
N SER A 10 8.49 -31.82 36.85
CA SER A 10 8.97 -30.44 36.95
C SER A 10 9.77 -30.01 35.71
N VAL A 11 10.62 -30.90 35.17
CA VAL A 11 11.37 -30.64 33.93
C VAL A 11 10.44 -30.47 32.74
N LEU A 12 9.48 -31.36 32.54
CA LEU A 12 8.53 -31.27 31.42
C LEU A 12 7.69 -29.98 31.50
N VAL A 13 7.16 -29.68 32.68
CA VAL A 13 6.37 -28.44 32.89
C VAL A 13 7.22 -27.20 32.64
N GLY A 14 8.48 -27.24 33.07
CA GLY A 14 9.41 -26.11 32.83
C GLY A 14 9.70 -25.87 31.36
N ILE A 15 9.95 -26.96 30.61
CA ILE A 15 10.17 -26.86 29.15
C ILE A 15 8.93 -26.32 28.46
N LEU A 16 7.75 -26.84 28.77
CA LEU A 16 6.50 -26.37 28.18
C LEU A 16 6.21 -24.90 28.52
N GLY A 17 6.41 -24.50 29.78
CA GLY A 17 6.24 -23.11 30.20
C GLY A 17 7.23 -22.15 29.52
N ALA A 18 8.47 -22.57 29.36
CA ALA A 18 9.48 -21.82 28.62
C ALA A 18 9.10 -21.65 27.13
N LEU A 19 8.66 -22.74 26.48
CA LEU A 19 8.21 -22.71 25.10
C LEU A 19 7.01 -21.77 24.90
N LEU A 20 6.02 -21.84 25.77
CA LEU A 20 4.84 -20.97 25.69
C LEU A 20 5.21 -19.49 25.85
N LEU A 21 6.00 -19.15 26.87
CA LEU A 21 6.34 -17.76 27.15
C LEU A 21 7.25 -17.16 26.07
N VAL A 22 8.25 -17.93 25.61
CA VAL A 22 9.12 -17.50 24.51
C VAL A 22 8.34 -17.35 23.22
N SER A 23 7.47 -18.30 22.85
CA SER A 23 6.65 -18.19 21.64
C SER A 23 5.74 -16.96 21.66
N ALA A 24 5.19 -16.60 22.83
CA ALA A 24 4.30 -15.45 22.96
C ALA A 24 5.03 -14.08 22.96
N LEU A 25 6.27 -14.02 23.49
CA LEU A 25 6.97 -12.76 23.78
C LEU A 25 8.36 -12.66 23.13
N SER A 26 8.68 -13.51 22.16
CA SER A 26 10.00 -13.49 21.49
C SER A 26 10.23 -12.27 20.61
N SER A 27 9.19 -11.66 20.07
CA SER A 27 9.32 -10.47 19.20
C SER A 27 9.89 -9.28 19.96
N TRP A 28 10.89 -8.62 19.37
CA TRP A 28 11.54 -7.47 19.95
C TRP A 28 11.98 -6.49 18.87
N ASP A 29 11.49 -5.25 18.97
CA ASP A 29 11.85 -4.16 18.07
C ASP A 29 13.19 -3.56 18.48
N ILE A 30 14.06 -3.36 17.50
CA ILE A 30 15.37 -2.74 17.65
C ILE A 30 15.57 -1.67 16.58
N THR A 31 16.24 -0.57 16.96
CA THR A 31 16.69 0.45 16.01
C THR A 31 18.19 0.34 15.83
N VAL A 32 18.61 0.19 14.58
CA VAL A 32 20.02 0.20 14.21
C VAL A 32 20.25 1.38 13.27
N ARG A 33 20.66 2.53 13.83
CA ARG A 33 20.84 3.81 13.13
C ARG A 33 19.57 4.32 12.43
N ALA A 34 19.50 4.20 11.10
CA ALA A 34 18.37 4.62 10.27
C ALA A 34 17.36 3.50 10.00
N LEU A 35 17.62 2.28 10.52
CA LEU A 35 16.83 1.10 10.21
C LEU A 35 16.18 0.55 11.48
N ASP A 36 14.88 0.33 11.44
CA ASP A 36 14.12 -0.33 12.48
C ASP A 36 13.85 -1.77 12.08
N PHE A 37 14.20 -2.71 12.97
CA PHE A 37 13.99 -4.13 12.76
C PHE A 37 13.19 -4.73 13.89
N THR A 38 12.44 -5.79 13.57
CA THR A 38 11.86 -6.70 14.54
C THR A 38 12.64 -8.00 14.54
N LEU A 39 13.26 -8.35 15.67
CA LEU A 39 13.86 -9.67 15.90
C LEU A 39 12.81 -10.61 16.45
N SER A 40 12.79 -11.85 16.00
CA SER A 40 11.88 -12.88 16.49
C SER A 40 12.56 -14.25 16.57
N LEU A 41 12.06 -15.10 17.48
CA LEU A 41 12.49 -16.48 17.61
C LEU A 41 11.26 -17.38 17.48
N GLY A 42 11.29 -18.28 16.51
CA GLY A 42 10.27 -19.31 16.30
C GLY A 42 10.85 -20.73 16.40
N LEU A 43 9.97 -21.71 16.33
CA LEU A 43 10.33 -23.13 16.22
C LEU A 43 10.26 -23.52 14.75
N ASP A 44 11.40 -23.80 14.16
CA ASP A 44 11.55 -24.39 12.84
C ASP A 44 12.97 -24.97 12.74
N TRP A 45 13.24 -25.86 11.78
CA TRP A 45 14.49 -26.59 11.79
C TRP A 45 15.62 -25.88 11.05
N GLY A 46 16.36 -25.04 11.78
CA GLY A 46 17.65 -24.53 11.34
C GLY A 46 17.62 -23.31 10.43
N TYR A 47 16.53 -22.53 10.41
CA TYR A 47 16.37 -21.41 9.49
C TYR A 47 16.67 -20.04 10.09
N THR A 48 17.32 -19.20 9.29
CA THR A 48 17.32 -17.75 9.47
C THR A 48 16.52 -17.12 8.35
N GLU A 49 15.59 -16.26 8.71
CA GLU A 49 14.65 -15.59 7.81
C GLU A 49 14.85 -14.08 7.89
N LEU A 50 15.11 -13.45 6.74
CA LEU A 50 15.18 -12.00 6.58
C LEU A 50 13.96 -11.54 5.79
N ALA A 51 13.01 -10.87 6.44
CA ALA A 51 11.85 -10.28 5.81
C ALA A 51 12.11 -8.82 5.49
N ILE A 52 11.84 -8.42 4.25
CA ILE A 52 11.98 -7.05 3.74
C ILE A 52 10.63 -6.68 3.09
N PRO A 53 9.63 -6.28 3.90
CA PRO A 53 8.36 -5.81 3.33
C PRO A 53 8.58 -4.55 2.48
N PRO A 54 7.92 -4.38 1.33
CA PRO A 54 6.98 -5.31 0.68
C PRO A 54 7.66 -6.35 -0.22
N LEU A 55 9.00 -6.35 -0.31
CA LEU A 55 9.74 -7.12 -1.29
C LEU A 55 9.66 -8.64 -1.07
N GLY A 56 9.45 -9.07 0.17
CA GLY A 56 9.30 -10.49 0.51
C GLY A 56 10.31 -10.97 1.56
N THR A 57 10.62 -12.26 1.51
CA THR A 57 11.42 -12.93 2.53
C THR A 57 12.55 -13.74 1.91
N VAL A 58 13.74 -13.61 2.47
CA VAL A 58 14.93 -14.44 2.15
C VAL A 58 15.15 -15.39 3.30
N ARG A 59 15.15 -16.68 3.03
CA ARG A 59 15.26 -17.75 4.03
C ARG A 59 16.46 -18.64 3.72
N ALA A 60 17.29 -18.92 4.71
CA ALA A 60 18.45 -19.77 4.56
C ALA A 60 18.55 -20.79 5.72
N LYS A 61 18.97 -22.01 5.42
CA LYS A 61 19.19 -23.06 6.41
C LYS A 61 20.57 -22.91 7.04
N THR A 62 20.67 -22.02 8.02
CA THR A 62 21.95 -21.55 8.57
C THR A 62 22.52 -22.39 9.73
N HIS A 63 21.72 -23.25 10.39
CA HIS A 63 22.15 -23.99 11.56
C HIS A 63 21.38 -25.31 11.75
N GLN A 64 21.83 -26.15 12.69
CA GLN A 64 21.25 -27.47 12.93
C GLN A 64 20.50 -27.54 14.28
N ALA A 65 19.82 -26.47 14.66
CA ALA A 65 18.99 -26.43 15.86
C ALA A 65 17.51 -26.25 15.49
N PRO A 66 16.55 -26.74 16.31
CA PRO A 66 15.11 -26.59 16.02
C PRO A 66 14.61 -25.20 16.35
N LEU A 67 15.30 -24.19 15.84
CA LEU A 67 15.00 -22.77 15.99
C LEU A 67 14.89 -22.11 14.62
N LYS A 68 14.08 -21.05 14.55
CA LYS A 68 14.04 -20.11 13.44
C LYS A 68 14.33 -18.72 13.97
N PHE A 69 15.38 -18.08 13.46
CA PHE A 69 15.66 -16.67 13.71
C PHE A 69 14.98 -15.82 12.63
N GLY A 70 14.14 -14.91 13.05
CA GLY A 70 13.50 -13.94 12.15
C GLY A 70 14.07 -12.54 12.38
N ILE A 71 14.38 -11.87 11.28
CA ILE A 71 14.77 -10.46 11.22
C ILE A 71 13.84 -9.81 10.20
N SER A 72 12.97 -8.91 10.63
CA SER A 72 12.06 -8.18 9.73
C SER A 72 12.39 -6.71 9.73
N LEU A 73 12.62 -6.13 8.56
CA LEU A 73 12.74 -4.69 8.40
C LEU A 73 11.35 -4.09 8.62
N LYS A 74 11.23 -3.16 9.58
CA LYS A 74 9.97 -2.52 9.97
C LYS A 74 9.83 -1.13 9.38
N ASP A 75 10.91 -0.35 9.43
CA ASP A 75 10.91 1.03 8.96
C ASP A 75 12.33 1.49 8.58
N ILE A 76 12.40 2.54 7.74
CA ILE A 76 13.64 3.21 7.35
C ILE A 76 13.48 4.71 7.59
N ASN A 77 14.24 5.26 8.53
CA ASN A 77 14.26 6.70 8.74
C ASN A 77 15.09 7.38 7.64
N LEU A 78 14.40 7.93 6.63
CA LEU A 78 15.03 8.52 5.45
C LEU A 78 15.91 9.72 5.76
N GLU A 79 15.56 10.56 6.75
CA GLU A 79 16.37 11.72 7.15
C GLU A 79 17.71 11.28 7.73
N ARG A 80 17.69 10.26 8.59
CA ARG A 80 18.92 9.67 9.13
C ARG A 80 19.71 8.94 8.03
N LEU A 81 19.04 8.30 7.10
CA LEU A 81 19.68 7.63 5.97
C LEU A 81 20.38 8.64 5.06
N LYS A 82 19.73 9.76 4.70
CA LYS A 82 20.33 10.85 3.94
C LYS A 82 21.58 11.41 4.60
N THR A 83 21.52 11.66 5.93
CA THR A 83 22.68 12.14 6.69
C THR A 83 23.82 11.13 6.73
N MET A 84 23.51 9.83 6.81
CA MET A 84 24.50 8.76 6.76
C MET A 84 25.21 8.69 5.39
N ILE A 85 24.45 8.76 4.29
CA ILE A 85 24.99 8.75 2.93
C ILE A 85 25.89 9.98 2.71
N ALA A 86 25.48 11.16 3.19
CA ALA A 86 26.26 12.39 3.06
C ALA A 86 27.58 12.37 3.85
N GLN A 87 27.69 11.57 4.91
CA GLN A 87 28.90 11.42 5.74
C GLN A 87 29.95 10.47 5.14
N GLY A 88 29.67 9.79 4.04
CA GLY A 88 30.57 8.86 3.36
C GLY A 88 30.49 7.42 3.88
N SER A 89 30.82 6.46 3.01
CA SER A 89 30.64 5.03 3.27
C SER A 89 31.67 4.39 4.20
N ASP A 90 32.83 5.03 4.41
CA ASP A 90 33.94 4.45 5.16
C ASP A 90 33.61 4.41 6.67
N GLY A 91 33.33 3.22 7.18
CA GLY A 91 33.03 2.97 8.59
C GLY A 91 31.57 2.63 8.90
N ILE A 92 30.62 2.97 8.01
CA ILE A 92 29.19 2.67 8.21
C ILE A 92 28.94 1.17 8.41
N TYR A 93 29.58 0.33 7.58
CA TYR A 93 29.44 -1.12 7.66
C TYR A 93 29.94 -1.69 9.00
N THR A 94 31.11 -1.27 9.44
CA THR A 94 31.75 -1.77 10.68
C THR A 94 30.91 -1.40 11.91
N GLU A 95 30.39 -0.19 11.96
CA GLU A 95 29.54 0.28 13.06
C GLU A 95 28.16 -0.34 13.05
N LEU A 96 27.57 -0.56 11.86
CA LEU A 96 26.28 -1.24 11.71
C LEU A 96 26.37 -2.69 12.21
N VAL A 97 27.44 -3.41 11.82
CA VAL A 97 27.71 -4.78 12.26
C VAL A 97 27.95 -4.83 13.77
N ALA A 98 28.69 -3.88 14.34
CA ALA A 98 28.94 -3.81 15.77
C ALA A 98 27.66 -3.56 16.58
N SER A 99 26.83 -2.62 16.11
CA SER A 99 25.52 -2.31 16.70
C SER A 99 24.59 -3.54 16.65
N LEU A 100 24.45 -4.16 15.49
CA LEU A 100 23.61 -5.35 15.30
C LEU A 100 24.09 -6.51 16.21
N ARG A 101 25.38 -6.73 16.30
CA ARG A 101 25.96 -7.76 17.19
C ARG A 101 25.64 -7.49 18.66
N SER A 102 25.62 -6.25 19.07
CA SER A 102 25.23 -5.86 20.44
C SER A 102 23.75 -6.16 20.70
N GLN A 103 22.86 -5.80 19.76
CA GLN A 103 21.43 -6.04 19.86
C GLN A 103 21.09 -7.54 19.87
N ILE A 104 21.77 -8.35 19.04
CA ILE A 104 21.60 -9.82 19.04
C ILE A 104 21.96 -10.42 20.40
N ARG A 105 23.05 -9.97 21.04
CA ARG A 105 23.42 -10.44 22.40
C ARG A 105 22.35 -10.12 23.43
N LEU A 106 21.80 -8.91 23.40
CA LEU A 106 20.70 -8.52 24.28
C LEU A 106 19.43 -9.32 24.00
N PHE A 107 19.13 -9.58 22.74
CA PHE A 107 18.01 -10.44 22.33
C PHE A 107 18.15 -11.86 22.88
N ILE A 108 19.33 -12.47 22.75
CA ILE A 108 19.61 -13.82 23.31
C ILE A 108 19.43 -13.81 24.83
N ALA A 109 19.97 -12.82 25.53
CA ALA A 109 19.80 -12.69 26.97
C ALA A 109 18.32 -12.55 27.38
N ARG A 110 17.54 -11.81 26.62
CA ARG A 110 16.09 -11.70 26.81
C ARG A 110 15.39 -13.06 26.62
N ILE A 111 15.70 -13.80 25.55
CA ILE A 111 15.10 -15.10 25.29
C ILE A 111 15.40 -16.08 26.43
N LEU A 112 16.65 -16.12 26.90
CA LEU A 112 17.03 -16.96 28.03
C LEU A 112 16.31 -16.56 29.33
N SER A 113 16.13 -15.27 29.57
CA SER A 113 15.36 -14.76 30.72
C SER A 113 13.87 -15.14 30.60
N LEU A 114 13.27 -15.04 29.41
CA LEU A 114 11.90 -15.49 29.18
C LEU A 114 11.74 -17.00 29.38
N ALA A 115 12.70 -17.80 28.93
CA ALA A 115 12.70 -19.24 29.14
C ALA A 115 12.76 -19.61 30.62
N LEU A 116 13.63 -18.95 31.39
CA LEU A 116 13.72 -19.11 32.85
C LEU A 116 12.40 -18.74 33.52
N LEU A 117 11.87 -17.54 33.23
CA LEU A 117 10.63 -17.03 33.82
C LEU A 117 9.42 -17.90 33.46
N GLY A 118 9.32 -18.35 32.21
CA GLY A 118 8.24 -19.24 31.76
C GLY A 118 8.24 -20.56 32.50
N GLY A 119 9.43 -21.16 32.68
CA GLY A 119 9.57 -22.37 33.48
C GLY A 119 9.29 -22.18 34.97
N LEU A 120 9.81 -21.09 35.58
CA LEU A 120 9.52 -20.71 36.95
C LEU A 120 8.03 -20.53 37.22
N PHE A 121 7.37 -19.78 36.35
CA PHE A 121 5.96 -19.43 36.48
C PHE A 121 5.06 -20.67 36.36
N SER A 122 5.27 -21.47 35.31
CA SER A 122 4.50 -22.69 35.10
C SER A 122 4.72 -23.72 36.21
N GLY A 123 5.98 -23.89 36.66
CA GLY A 123 6.33 -24.76 37.75
C GLY A 123 5.71 -24.32 39.08
N TYR A 124 5.69 -23.00 39.36
CA TYR A 124 5.05 -22.46 40.57
C TYR A 124 3.55 -22.64 40.58
N ILE A 125 2.89 -22.34 39.45
CA ILE A 125 1.42 -22.49 39.33
C ILE A 125 1.00 -23.94 39.57
N LEU A 126 1.70 -24.89 38.95
CA LEU A 126 1.29 -26.29 38.97
C LEU A 126 1.65 -26.99 40.30
N PHE A 127 2.83 -26.75 40.80
CA PHE A 127 3.31 -27.49 41.98
C PHE A 127 3.19 -26.75 43.30
N ARG A 128 3.12 -25.39 43.26
CA ARG A 128 3.11 -24.50 44.41
C ARG A 128 4.24 -24.74 45.41
N ARG A 129 5.37 -25.28 44.92
CA ARG A 129 6.57 -25.61 45.70
C ARG A 129 7.78 -24.88 45.10
N PRO A 130 8.50 -24.03 45.84
CA PRO A 130 9.56 -23.19 45.27
C PRO A 130 10.71 -24.01 44.66
N LYS A 131 11.03 -25.13 45.27
CA LYS A 131 12.10 -26.05 44.76
C LYS A 131 11.75 -26.67 43.40
N GLN A 132 10.47 -27.04 43.19
CA GLN A 132 10.00 -27.59 41.92
C GLN A 132 9.87 -26.51 40.86
N ALA A 133 9.47 -25.29 41.26
CA ALA A 133 9.44 -24.11 40.36
C ALA A 133 10.86 -23.75 39.90
N LEU A 134 11.84 -23.73 40.83
CA LEU A 134 13.23 -23.47 40.47
C LEU A 134 13.78 -24.52 39.50
N LEU A 135 13.52 -25.81 39.76
CA LEU A 135 13.92 -26.88 38.86
C LEU A 135 13.29 -26.74 37.47
N ALA A 136 12.01 -26.39 37.40
CA ALA A 136 11.30 -26.13 36.15
C ALA A 136 11.91 -24.94 35.40
N GLY A 137 12.20 -23.83 36.08
CA GLY A 137 12.86 -22.65 35.49
C GLY A 137 14.25 -22.98 34.93
N LEU A 138 15.06 -23.68 35.69
CA LEU A 138 16.40 -24.12 35.25
C LEU A 138 16.33 -25.10 34.07
N ALA A 139 15.36 -25.98 34.03
CA ALA A 139 15.14 -26.91 32.91
C ALA A 139 14.78 -26.13 31.62
N GLY A 140 13.88 -25.16 31.69
CA GLY A 140 13.52 -24.28 30.56
C GLY A 140 14.73 -23.47 30.05
N LEU A 141 15.45 -22.83 30.99
CA LEU A 141 16.68 -22.11 30.68
C LEU A 141 17.71 -23.00 29.99
N PHE A 142 17.96 -24.18 30.54
CA PHE A 142 18.96 -25.12 30.02
C PHE A 142 18.64 -25.58 28.60
N VAL A 143 17.39 -25.91 28.31
CA VAL A 143 16.97 -26.36 26.98
C VAL A 143 17.15 -25.25 25.96
N PHE A 144 16.70 -24.02 26.27
CA PHE A 144 16.90 -22.89 25.34
C PHE A 144 18.37 -22.50 25.19
N ALA A 145 19.16 -22.55 26.26
CA ALA A 145 20.61 -22.32 26.19
C ALA A 145 21.30 -23.37 25.30
N LEU A 146 20.90 -24.65 25.41
CA LEU A 146 21.40 -25.71 24.54
C LEU A 146 21.01 -25.51 23.08
N MET A 147 19.75 -25.16 22.82
CA MET A 147 19.26 -24.92 21.45
C MET A 147 19.95 -23.72 20.80
N ILE A 148 20.08 -22.62 21.53
CA ILE A 148 20.77 -21.41 21.04
C ILE A 148 22.26 -21.68 20.87
N GLY A 149 22.89 -22.37 21.83
CA GLY A 149 24.28 -22.79 21.74
C GLY A 149 24.53 -23.67 20.51
N ALA A 150 23.68 -24.67 20.27
CA ALA A 150 23.75 -25.53 19.09
C ALA A 150 23.59 -24.71 17.80
N ALA A 151 22.65 -23.72 17.77
CA ALA A 151 22.49 -22.86 16.63
C ALA A 151 23.74 -22.01 16.36
N LEU A 152 24.35 -21.43 17.39
CA LEU A 152 25.57 -20.61 17.25
C LEU A 152 26.79 -21.44 16.83
N LEU A 153 26.94 -22.64 17.36
CA LEU A 153 28.07 -23.54 17.05
C LEU A 153 27.99 -24.11 15.63
N THR A 154 26.77 -24.32 15.12
CA THR A 154 26.56 -24.89 13.78
C THR A 154 26.21 -23.83 12.74
N TYR A 155 26.32 -22.54 13.08
CA TYR A 155 25.96 -21.44 12.18
C TYR A 155 26.87 -21.40 10.96
N ASN A 156 26.24 -21.40 9.79
CA ASN A 156 26.90 -21.33 8.50
C ASN A 156 26.34 -20.14 7.68
N GLU A 157 27.13 -19.07 7.58
CA GLU A 157 26.77 -17.88 6.80
C GLU A 157 26.73 -18.14 5.28
N GLN A 158 27.48 -19.18 4.82
CA GLN A 158 27.49 -19.53 3.39
C GLN A 158 26.14 -20.06 2.89
N ALA A 159 25.25 -20.47 3.79
CA ALA A 159 23.88 -20.85 3.45
C ALA A 159 23.10 -19.71 2.76
N PHE A 160 23.48 -18.45 2.95
CA PHE A 160 22.91 -17.31 2.24
C PHE A 160 23.44 -17.14 0.79
N ARG A 161 24.30 -17.99 0.31
CA ARG A 161 24.69 -18.01 -1.11
C ARG A 161 23.63 -18.68 -1.98
N GLU A 162 22.85 -19.59 -1.41
CA GLU A 162 21.75 -20.29 -2.09
C GLU A 162 20.50 -20.27 -1.19
N PRO A 163 19.92 -19.08 -0.93
CA PRO A 163 18.77 -18.96 -0.05
C PRO A 163 17.48 -19.33 -0.79
N GLU A 164 16.45 -19.66 -0.03
CA GLU A 164 15.08 -19.73 -0.51
C GLU A 164 14.48 -18.32 -0.51
N TYR A 165 13.95 -17.90 -1.64
CA TYR A 165 13.26 -16.62 -1.77
C TYR A 165 11.76 -16.83 -1.75
N LYS A 166 11.00 -15.89 -1.15
CA LYS A 166 9.53 -15.86 -1.16
C LYS A 166 9.04 -14.44 -1.41
N GLY A 167 8.02 -14.31 -2.25
CA GLY A 167 7.47 -13.01 -2.64
C GLY A 167 8.23 -12.38 -3.80
N VAL A 168 8.23 -11.06 -3.90
CA VAL A 168 8.92 -10.33 -4.98
C VAL A 168 10.42 -10.61 -5.00
N VAL A 169 11.01 -10.86 -3.83
CA VAL A 169 12.44 -11.23 -3.69
C VAL A 169 12.77 -12.58 -4.35
N GLU A 170 11.78 -13.42 -4.69
CA GLU A 170 11.98 -14.64 -5.46
C GLU A 170 12.62 -14.36 -6.83
N ALA A 171 12.39 -13.16 -7.36
CA ALA A 171 13.04 -12.65 -8.56
C ALA A 171 14.42 -11.99 -8.30
N ALA A 172 14.88 -11.91 -7.04
CA ALA A 172 16.10 -11.18 -6.68
C ALA A 172 17.37 -11.65 -7.39
N PRO A 173 17.61 -12.94 -7.68
CA PRO A 173 18.77 -13.36 -8.49
C PRO A 173 18.75 -12.77 -9.88
N TRP A 174 17.57 -12.56 -10.44
CA TRP A 174 17.36 -11.92 -11.73
C TRP A 174 17.45 -10.38 -11.61
N LEU A 175 16.90 -9.79 -10.51
CA LEU A 175 16.95 -8.36 -10.23
C LEU A 175 18.38 -7.83 -10.03
N LEU A 176 19.28 -8.59 -9.42
CA LEU A 176 20.69 -8.20 -9.26
C LEU A 176 21.43 -8.16 -10.59
N GLY A 177 21.01 -8.99 -11.58
CA GLY A 177 21.49 -8.91 -12.95
C GLY A 177 20.84 -7.81 -13.80
N VAL A 178 19.70 -7.30 -13.35
CA VAL A 178 18.87 -6.33 -14.07
C VAL A 178 18.97 -4.93 -13.43
N ALA A 179 19.44 -4.80 -12.18
CA ALA A 179 19.44 -3.53 -11.44
C ALA A 179 20.20 -2.41 -12.18
N ASP A 180 21.33 -2.71 -12.83
CA ASP A 180 22.07 -1.74 -13.64
C ASP A 180 21.32 -1.38 -14.94
N ASN A 181 20.50 -2.28 -15.46
CA ASN A 181 19.66 -2.03 -16.64
C ASN A 181 18.29 -1.44 -16.28
N ALA A 182 17.74 -1.79 -15.11
CA ALA A 182 16.41 -1.33 -14.70
C ALA A 182 16.35 0.15 -14.40
N LEU A 183 17.36 0.72 -13.75
CA LEU A 183 17.45 2.19 -13.53
C LEU A 183 17.51 2.94 -14.88
N ALA A 184 18.31 2.46 -15.81
CA ALA A 184 18.38 3.05 -17.16
C ALA A 184 17.10 2.81 -17.97
N GLU A 185 16.34 1.75 -17.68
CA GLU A 185 15.08 1.44 -18.36
C GLU A 185 13.92 2.23 -17.77
N VAL A 186 13.93 2.48 -16.46
CA VAL A 186 13.00 3.40 -15.78
C VAL A 186 13.20 4.84 -16.28
N GLU A 187 14.43 5.34 -16.37
CA GLU A 187 14.71 6.66 -16.98
C GLU A 187 14.23 6.75 -18.44
N LYS A 188 14.50 5.72 -19.24
CA LYS A 188 14.02 5.66 -20.64
C LYS A 188 12.50 5.56 -20.72
N LEU A 189 11.86 4.88 -19.78
CA LEU A 189 10.41 4.78 -19.73
C LEU A 189 9.79 6.11 -19.30
N GLU A 190 10.38 6.79 -18.34
CA GLU A 190 9.97 8.14 -17.93
C GLU A 190 10.05 9.14 -19.10
N ASP A 191 11.14 9.13 -19.87
CA ASP A 191 11.30 9.96 -21.07
C ASP A 191 10.26 9.62 -22.15
N LYS A 192 9.98 8.32 -22.36
CA LYS A 192 8.93 7.89 -23.28
C LYS A 192 7.54 8.34 -22.82
N LEU A 193 7.26 8.26 -21.52
CA LEU A 193 6.00 8.73 -20.95
C LEU A 193 5.84 10.24 -21.10
N LYS A 194 6.91 11.03 -20.93
CA LYS A 194 6.89 12.48 -21.25
C LYS A 194 6.54 12.75 -22.72
N ILE A 195 7.11 11.97 -23.64
CA ILE A 195 6.79 12.10 -25.09
C ILE A 195 5.32 11.74 -25.34
N ILE A 196 4.81 10.69 -24.69
CA ILE A 196 3.39 10.29 -24.79
C ILE A 196 2.50 11.41 -24.26
N ALA A 197 2.81 11.97 -23.10
CA ALA A 197 2.04 13.08 -22.52
C ALA A 197 2.01 14.29 -23.46
N VAL A 198 3.16 14.67 -24.04
CA VAL A 198 3.23 15.79 -25.01
C VAL A 198 2.41 15.48 -26.27
N ASN A 199 2.46 14.26 -26.79
CA ASN A 199 1.68 13.88 -27.97
C ASN A 199 0.18 13.82 -27.68
N LEU A 200 -0.22 13.33 -26.48
CA LEU A 200 -1.60 13.35 -26.01
C LEU A 200 -2.10 14.78 -25.86
N THR A 201 -1.29 15.67 -25.28
CA THR A 201 -1.65 17.11 -25.15
C THR A 201 -1.90 17.74 -26.53
N ARG A 202 -0.99 17.54 -27.49
CA ARG A 202 -1.14 18.06 -28.86
C ARG A 202 -2.38 17.50 -29.57
N MET A 203 -2.64 16.20 -29.40
CA MET A 203 -3.82 15.57 -29.96
C MET A 203 -5.10 16.15 -29.32
N PHE A 204 -5.11 16.31 -28.01
CA PHE A 204 -6.23 16.90 -27.29
C PHE A 204 -6.45 18.37 -27.66
N GLU A 205 -5.37 19.17 -27.75
CA GLU A 205 -5.44 20.56 -28.24
C GLU A 205 -5.97 20.65 -29.66
N SER A 206 -5.58 19.74 -30.54
CA SER A 206 -6.11 19.70 -31.92
C SER A 206 -7.57 19.25 -31.97
N LEU A 207 -8.02 18.39 -31.05
CA LEU A 207 -9.43 18.01 -30.94
C LEU A 207 -10.26 19.14 -30.31
N SER A 208 -9.73 19.87 -29.33
CA SER A 208 -10.41 21.01 -28.71
C SER A 208 -10.44 22.23 -29.59
N GLN A 209 -9.48 22.44 -30.52
CA GLN A 209 -9.52 23.51 -31.53
C GLN A 209 -10.63 23.31 -32.55
N VAL A 210 -11.19 22.14 -32.71
CA VAL A 210 -12.38 21.89 -33.55
C VAL A 210 -13.66 22.44 -32.90
N GLY A 211 -13.55 23.02 -31.68
CA GLY A 211 -14.62 23.80 -31.05
C GLY A 211 -15.87 23.02 -30.61
N THR A 212 -15.82 21.68 -30.73
CA THR A 212 -17.02 20.84 -30.54
C THR A 212 -17.26 20.43 -29.09
N GLU A 213 -16.25 20.49 -28.18
CA GLU A 213 -16.42 19.99 -26.84
C GLU A 213 -17.17 20.89 -25.89
N GLU A 214 -16.80 22.18 -25.82
CA GLU A 214 -17.50 23.17 -25.00
C GLU A 214 -18.89 23.48 -25.59
N LEU A 215 -18.99 23.55 -26.93
CA LEU A 215 -20.25 23.80 -27.60
C LEU A 215 -21.23 22.63 -27.56
N LEU A 216 -20.75 21.39 -27.77
CA LEU A 216 -21.64 20.21 -27.82
C LEU A 216 -21.96 19.65 -26.44
N PHE A 217 -21.08 19.78 -25.46
CA PHE A 217 -21.25 19.13 -24.18
C PHE A 217 -21.30 20.07 -22.98
N GLY A 218 -20.86 21.36 -23.11
CA GLY A 218 -20.89 22.32 -22.02
C GLY A 218 -20.11 21.91 -20.80
N SER A 219 -18.92 21.28 -20.98
CA SER A 219 -18.07 20.86 -19.88
C SER A 219 -17.45 22.07 -19.19
N GLU A 220 -17.66 22.19 -17.89
CA GLU A 220 -17.17 23.30 -17.07
C GLU A 220 -16.10 22.89 -16.05
N LEU A 221 -15.97 21.58 -15.76
CA LEU A 221 -15.06 21.04 -14.77
C LEU A 221 -14.47 19.72 -15.25
N LYS A 222 -13.14 19.53 -15.07
CA LYS A 222 -12.42 18.31 -15.45
C LYS A 222 -11.85 17.63 -14.23
N ILE A 223 -12.16 16.35 -14.07
CA ILE A 223 -11.70 15.54 -12.94
C ILE A 223 -10.92 14.34 -13.47
N LEU A 224 -9.66 14.19 -13.05
CA LEU A 224 -8.89 13.00 -13.35
C LEU A 224 -9.14 11.95 -12.25
N HIS A 225 -9.74 10.84 -12.62
CA HIS A 225 -9.95 9.69 -11.74
C HIS A 225 -8.82 8.65 -11.92
N VAL A 226 -8.13 8.37 -10.84
CA VAL A 226 -7.07 7.36 -10.72
C VAL A 226 -7.37 6.40 -9.59
N SER A 227 -6.79 5.21 -9.63
CA SER A 227 -6.92 4.17 -8.59
C SER A 227 -5.79 3.16 -8.71
N ASP A 228 -5.59 2.35 -7.69
CA ASP A 228 -4.75 1.15 -7.74
C ASP A 228 -3.32 1.44 -8.25
N ILE A 229 -2.64 2.38 -7.57
CA ILE A 229 -1.27 2.82 -7.90
C ILE A 229 -0.24 1.77 -7.47
N HIS A 230 -0.46 1.09 -6.35
CA HIS A 230 0.36 -0.02 -5.86
C HIS A 230 1.87 0.27 -5.86
N ASN A 231 2.27 1.36 -5.21
CA ASN A 231 3.67 1.80 -5.08
C ASN A 231 4.39 2.05 -6.40
N ASN A 232 3.70 2.15 -7.52
CA ASN A 232 4.33 2.42 -8.79
C ASN A 232 4.62 3.92 -8.97
N PRO A 233 5.90 4.37 -8.87
CA PRO A 233 6.23 5.78 -9.00
C PRO A 233 5.94 6.32 -10.40
N LEU A 234 5.97 5.45 -11.42
CA LEU A 234 5.58 5.82 -12.79
C LEU A 234 4.09 6.10 -12.90
N GLY A 235 3.26 5.39 -12.15
CA GLY A 235 1.81 5.61 -12.08
C GLY A 235 1.49 7.01 -11.54
N VAL A 236 2.14 7.41 -10.44
CA VAL A 236 2.00 8.77 -9.89
C VAL A 236 2.51 9.82 -10.89
N SER A 237 3.72 9.63 -11.44
CA SER A 237 4.28 10.55 -12.44
C SER A 237 3.36 10.72 -13.65
N LEU A 238 2.76 9.63 -14.11
CA LEU A 238 1.82 9.64 -15.22
C LEU A 238 0.53 10.37 -14.87
N ALA A 239 -0.04 10.14 -13.68
CA ALA A 239 -1.22 10.85 -13.21
C ALA A 239 -0.98 12.36 -13.17
N LEU A 240 0.17 12.80 -12.65
CA LEU A 240 0.56 14.22 -12.61
C LEU A 240 0.69 14.81 -14.02
N GLN A 241 1.34 14.10 -14.95
CA GLN A 241 1.48 14.54 -16.34
C GLN A 241 0.13 14.61 -17.07
N MET A 242 -0.75 13.63 -16.85
CA MET A 242 -2.10 13.64 -17.45
C MET A 242 -2.95 14.78 -16.88
N ALA A 243 -2.88 15.00 -15.56
CA ALA A 243 -3.59 16.12 -14.94
C ALA A 243 -3.15 17.48 -15.51
N GLU A 244 -1.85 17.66 -15.74
CA GLU A 244 -1.33 18.87 -16.38
C GLU A 244 -1.71 18.98 -17.87
N ALA A 245 -1.55 17.88 -18.62
CA ALA A 245 -1.83 17.84 -20.07
C ALA A 245 -3.30 18.14 -20.39
N PHE A 246 -4.22 17.55 -19.63
CA PHE A 246 -5.66 17.72 -19.83
C PHE A 246 -6.26 18.87 -19.02
N LYS A 247 -5.42 19.60 -18.25
CA LYS A 247 -5.83 20.70 -17.37
C LYS A 247 -6.95 20.26 -16.42
N ALA A 248 -6.72 19.13 -15.75
CA ALA A 248 -7.65 18.64 -14.73
C ALA A 248 -7.70 19.64 -13.56
N ASP A 249 -8.89 19.91 -13.07
CA ASP A 249 -9.13 20.81 -11.94
C ASP A 249 -8.94 20.11 -10.59
N ILE A 250 -9.25 18.81 -10.55
CA ILE A 250 -9.18 17.95 -9.35
C ILE A 250 -8.68 16.58 -9.80
N ILE A 251 -7.89 15.93 -8.94
CA ILE A 251 -7.56 14.51 -9.05
C ILE A 251 -8.32 13.77 -7.95
N ILE A 252 -9.02 12.70 -8.31
CA ILE A 252 -9.68 11.78 -7.38
C ILE A 252 -8.99 10.44 -7.46
N ASP A 253 -8.49 9.98 -6.32
CA ASP A 253 -7.83 8.70 -6.15
C ASP A 253 -8.69 7.79 -5.26
N THR A 254 -9.15 6.70 -5.82
CA THR A 254 -10.05 5.77 -5.13
C THR A 254 -9.33 4.64 -4.39
N GLY A 255 -8.04 4.83 -4.06
CA GLY A 255 -7.33 4.00 -3.10
C GLY A 255 -6.41 2.95 -3.71
N ASP A 256 -5.84 2.12 -2.84
CA ASP A 256 -4.78 1.18 -3.12
C ASP A 256 -3.53 1.89 -3.71
N ALA A 257 -3.12 2.96 -2.99
CA ALA A 257 -1.87 3.65 -3.28
C ALA A 257 -0.65 2.76 -3.00
N THR A 258 -0.78 1.80 -2.08
CA THR A 258 0.28 0.88 -1.64
C THR A 258 -0.05 -0.58 -1.89
N ASP A 259 0.95 -1.49 -1.80
CA ASP A 259 0.77 -2.94 -1.97
C ASP A 259 0.50 -3.66 -0.65
N TYR A 260 1.15 -3.25 0.44
CA TYR A 260 1.10 -3.92 1.75
C TYR A 260 0.79 -2.97 2.90
N GLY A 261 0.67 -1.67 2.64
CA GLY A 261 0.37 -0.66 3.64
C GLY A 261 1.50 -0.44 4.66
N THR A 262 2.75 -0.67 4.28
CA THR A 262 3.88 -0.41 5.19
C THR A 262 4.24 1.08 5.24
N PRO A 263 4.82 1.59 6.35
CA PRO A 263 5.28 2.98 6.41
C PRO A 263 6.26 3.36 5.30
N ILE A 264 7.13 2.41 4.88
CA ILE A 264 8.08 2.62 3.79
C ILE A 264 7.35 2.88 2.47
N GLU A 265 6.28 2.14 2.22
CA GLU A 265 5.45 2.34 1.03
C GLU A 265 4.75 3.69 1.04
N GLY A 266 4.31 4.16 2.21
CA GLY A 266 3.78 5.50 2.38
C GLY A 266 4.77 6.58 1.92
N GLU A 267 6.06 6.42 2.22
CA GLU A 267 7.10 7.35 1.75
C GLU A 267 7.29 7.32 0.23
N LEU A 268 7.07 6.18 -0.43
CA LEU A 268 7.18 6.08 -1.90
C LEU A 268 6.08 6.84 -2.63
N VAL A 269 4.92 7.04 -2.03
CA VAL A 269 3.80 7.78 -2.63
C VAL A 269 3.81 9.28 -2.29
N ARG A 270 4.79 9.78 -1.53
CA ARG A 270 4.92 11.23 -1.22
C ARG A 270 5.07 12.13 -2.45
N ASN A 271 5.49 11.61 -3.60
CA ASN A 271 5.58 12.36 -4.84
C ASN A 271 4.21 12.87 -5.33
N ILE A 272 3.09 12.40 -4.80
CA ILE A 272 1.75 12.98 -4.95
C ILE A 272 1.74 14.47 -4.54
N SER A 273 2.61 14.88 -3.60
CA SER A 273 2.78 16.28 -3.20
C SER A 273 3.15 17.22 -4.33
N ALA A 274 3.66 16.72 -5.46
CA ALA A 274 3.96 17.53 -6.64
C ALA A 274 2.71 17.88 -7.48
N SER A 275 1.54 17.39 -7.10
CA SER A 275 0.28 17.71 -7.79
C SER A 275 -0.06 19.19 -7.65
N LYS A 276 -0.32 19.86 -8.79
CA LYS A 276 -0.85 21.22 -8.83
C LYS A 276 -2.35 21.25 -8.51
N PRO A 277 -3.19 20.38 -9.14
CA PRO A 277 -4.59 20.23 -8.72
C PRO A 277 -4.67 19.60 -7.31
N PRO A 278 -5.70 19.92 -6.52
CA PRO A 278 -5.99 19.22 -5.29
C PRO A 278 -6.22 17.73 -5.56
N TRP A 279 -5.69 16.89 -4.64
CA TRP A 279 -5.79 15.44 -4.70
C TRP A 279 -6.74 14.97 -3.60
N VAL A 280 -7.84 14.34 -3.97
CA VAL A 280 -8.80 13.71 -3.03
C VAL A 280 -8.54 12.22 -3.01
N PHE A 281 -8.30 11.67 -1.85
CA PHE A 281 -7.94 10.27 -1.67
C PHE A 281 -8.89 9.56 -0.70
N VAL A 282 -9.36 8.38 -1.06
CA VAL A 282 -10.01 7.44 -0.13
C VAL A 282 -9.13 6.20 0.04
N PRO A 283 -8.83 5.77 1.27
CA PRO A 283 -8.03 4.57 1.50
C PRO A 283 -8.69 3.30 0.95
N GLY A 284 -7.92 2.51 0.20
CA GLY A 284 -8.30 1.18 -0.26
C GLY A 284 -7.93 0.08 0.73
N ASN A 285 -8.17 -1.18 0.38
CA ASN A 285 -7.92 -2.31 1.28
C ASN A 285 -6.43 -2.63 1.49
N HIS A 286 -5.55 -2.06 0.68
CA HIS A 286 -4.09 -2.16 0.81
C HIS A 286 -3.47 -0.99 1.60
N ASP A 287 -4.23 0.06 1.91
CA ASP A 287 -3.72 1.25 2.58
C ASP A 287 -3.94 1.18 4.09
N SER A 288 -2.86 1.06 4.84
CA SER A 288 -2.91 1.00 6.30
C SER A 288 -3.05 2.41 6.92
N PRO A 289 -3.41 2.50 8.22
CA PRO A 289 -3.40 3.77 8.95
C PRO A 289 -2.07 4.53 8.89
N ALA A 290 -0.93 3.82 8.75
CA ALA A 290 0.38 4.44 8.62
C ALA A 290 0.52 5.18 7.27
N VAL A 291 0.05 4.58 6.18
CA VAL A 291 0.01 5.21 4.84
C VAL A 291 -0.93 6.41 4.83
N VAL A 292 -2.13 6.23 5.40
CA VAL A 292 -3.12 7.31 5.56
C VAL A 292 -2.52 8.51 6.28
N GLN A 293 -1.74 8.27 7.34
CA GLN A 293 -1.06 9.34 8.08
C GLN A 293 -0.06 10.10 7.21
N VAL A 294 0.75 9.40 6.41
CA VAL A 294 1.71 10.02 5.49
C VAL A 294 1.00 10.90 4.45
N LEU A 295 -0.07 10.39 3.84
CA LEU A 295 -0.84 11.16 2.85
C LEU A 295 -1.54 12.39 3.45
N ARG A 296 -2.00 12.29 4.71
CA ARG A 296 -2.64 13.41 5.42
C ARG A 296 -1.67 14.57 5.73
N GLU A 297 -0.36 14.29 5.80
CA GLU A 297 0.68 15.32 5.98
C GLU A 297 0.94 16.15 4.71
N LEU A 298 0.42 15.75 3.55
CA LEU A 298 0.62 16.45 2.30
C LEU A 298 -0.43 17.56 2.15
N GLU A 299 0.00 18.81 1.98
CA GLU A 299 -0.87 19.99 1.96
C GLU A 299 -1.91 19.97 0.83
N ASN A 300 -1.58 19.36 -0.30
CA ASN A 300 -2.44 19.25 -1.47
C ASN A 300 -3.34 18.01 -1.48
N VAL A 301 -3.29 17.15 -0.46
CA VAL A 301 -4.05 15.92 -0.36
C VAL A 301 -5.15 16.04 0.68
N THR A 302 -6.38 15.73 0.28
CA THR A 302 -7.51 15.58 1.20
C THR A 302 -7.84 14.10 1.33
N VAL A 303 -7.62 13.53 2.51
CA VAL A 303 -7.94 12.13 2.80
C VAL A 303 -9.36 12.02 3.36
N LEU A 304 -10.21 11.25 2.70
CA LEU A 304 -11.58 10.97 3.14
C LEU A 304 -11.67 9.54 3.71
N GLU A 305 -11.57 9.41 5.02
CA GLU A 305 -11.84 8.13 5.70
C GLU A 305 -13.34 7.91 5.92
N ALA A 306 -14.09 8.96 6.19
CA ALA A 306 -15.55 9.03 6.15
C ALA A 306 -15.95 10.49 6.25
N GLY A 307 -16.53 11.07 5.21
CA GLY A 307 -16.89 12.48 5.22
C GLY A 307 -17.15 13.09 3.86
N LEU A 308 -17.16 14.43 3.86
CA LEU A 308 -17.32 15.23 2.66
C LEU A 308 -16.18 16.22 2.54
N VAL A 309 -15.83 16.56 1.30
CA VAL A 309 -15.00 17.71 0.96
C VAL A 309 -15.77 18.60 -0.01
N SER A 310 -15.72 19.90 0.21
CA SER A 310 -16.37 20.89 -0.67
C SER A 310 -15.31 21.80 -1.27
N PHE A 311 -15.38 21.99 -2.57
CA PHE A 311 -14.56 22.90 -3.36
C PHE A 311 -15.40 24.11 -3.73
N GLU A 312 -15.32 25.18 -2.93
CA GLU A 312 -16.15 26.38 -3.10
C GLU A 312 -15.98 27.02 -4.49
N LYS A 313 -14.73 27.02 -5.02
CA LYS A 313 -14.43 27.54 -6.36
C LYS A 313 -15.30 26.92 -7.45
N PHE A 314 -15.64 25.64 -7.30
CA PHE A 314 -16.42 24.87 -8.27
C PHE A 314 -17.86 24.64 -7.80
N ASP A 315 -18.17 24.98 -6.55
CA ASP A 315 -19.43 24.63 -5.91
C ASP A 315 -19.70 23.11 -6.00
N LEU A 316 -18.65 22.33 -5.76
CA LEU A 316 -18.66 20.87 -5.84
C LEU A 316 -18.48 20.27 -4.46
N THR A 317 -19.33 19.32 -4.12
CA THR A 317 -19.18 18.47 -2.91
C THR A 317 -18.97 17.03 -3.33
N ILE A 318 -17.96 16.41 -2.72
CA ILE A 318 -17.58 15.00 -2.90
C ILE A 318 -17.73 14.30 -1.54
N ALA A 319 -18.43 13.16 -1.51
CA ALA A 319 -18.52 12.32 -0.34
C ALA A 319 -17.61 11.10 -0.52
N GLY A 320 -16.95 10.66 0.55
CA GLY A 320 -16.08 9.50 0.47
C GLY A 320 -15.97 8.74 1.77
N ILE A 321 -15.66 7.44 1.66
CA ILE A 321 -15.41 6.55 2.80
C ILE A 321 -14.34 5.52 2.45
N ALA A 322 -13.43 5.30 3.40
CA ALA A 322 -12.39 4.30 3.32
C ALA A 322 -12.94 2.87 3.23
N ASP A 323 -12.19 1.99 2.61
CA ASP A 323 -12.45 0.56 2.67
C ASP A 323 -12.39 0.07 4.12
N PRO A 324 -13.31 -0.80 4.58
CA PRO A 324 -13.28 -1.31 5.95
C PRO A 324 -11.97 -2.04 6.32
N ALA A 325 -11.23 -2.56 5.35
CA ALA A 325 -9.93 -3.19 5.59
C ALA A 325 -8.81 -2.17 5.89
N ALA A 326 -8.93 -0.93 5.44
CA ALA A 326 -7.93 0.13 5.65
C ALA A 326 -7.69 0.49 7.13
N SER A 327 -8.60 0.11 8.02
CA SER A 327 -8.48 0.32 9.48
C SER A 327 -7.47 -0.61 10.16
N GLY A 328 -6.94 -1.62 9.46
CA GLY A 328 -6.05 -2.65 9.99
C GLY A 328 -4.63 -2.57 9.46
N THR A 329 -3.74 -3.36 10.05
CA THR A 329 -2.33 -3.48 9.64
C THR A 329 -2.08 -4.70 8.74
N GLY A 330 -3.12 -5.41 8.33
CA GLY A 330 -3.01 -6.61 7.51
C GLY A 330 -4.07 -6.63 6.41
N MET A 331 -3.67 -7.11 5.25
CA MET A 331 -4.60 -7.31 4.13
C MET A 331 -5.69 -8.32 4.52
N ARG A 332 -6.94 -7.92 4.39
CA ARG A 332 -8.10 -8.79 4.51
C ARG A 332 -9.14 -8.40 3.47
N VAL A 333 -10.02 -9.32 3.17
CA VAL A 333 -11.18 -9.04 2.32
C VAL A 333 -12.37 -8.85 3.26
N PRO A 334 -12.97 -7.65 3.32
CA PRO A 334 -14.19 -7.41 4.09
C PRO A 334 -15.36 -8.24 3.59
N SER A 335 -16.30 -8.54 4.49
CA SER A 335 -17.57 -9.16 4.11
C SER A 335 -18.49 -8.16 3.40
N LYS A 336 -19.51 -8.66 2.71
CA LYS A 336 -20.52 -7.77 2.09
C LYS A 336 -21.26 -6.93 3.11
N GLU A 337 -21.46 -7.47 4.29
CA GLU A 337 -22.11 -6.78 5.42
C GLU A 337 -21.27 -5.59 5.90
N GLU A 338 -19.95 -5.74 6.00
CA GLU A 338 -19.04 -4.64 6.36
C GLU A 338 -19.06 -3.51 5.32
N TYR A 339 -19.14 -3.85 4.02
CA TYR A 339 -19.29 -2.84 2.96
C TYR A 339 -20.61 -2.08 3.07
N LYS A 340 -21.73 -2.77 3.36
CA LYS A 340 -23.02 -2.14 3.60
C LYS A 340 -23.04 -1.27 4.83
N GLU A 341 -22.39 -1.69 5.91
CA GLU A 341 -22.25 -0.87 7.12
C GLU A 341 -21.42 0.39 6.83
N ALA A 342 -20.38 0.31 6.00
CA ALA A 342 -19.63 1.47 5.57
C ALA A 342 -20.51 2.42 4.74
N ALA A 343 -21.28 1.91 3.78
CA ALA A 343 -22.22 2.71 3.00
C ALA A 343 -23.27 3.37 3.88
N ALA A 344 -23.85 2.64 4.85
CA ALA A 344 -24.83 3.20 5.78
C ALA A 344 -24.25 4.33 6.64
N ARG A 345 -22.99 4.21 7.09
CA ARG A 345 -22.29 5.31 7.80
C ARG A 345 -22.13 6.53 6.93
N LEU A 346 -21.72 6.35 5.67
CA LEU A 346 -21.57 7.46 4.71
C LEU A 346 -22.93 8.12 4.43
N GLN A 347 -24.00 7.32 4.30
CA GLN A 347 -25.37 7.80 4.11
C GLN A 347 -25.79 8.76 5.24
N VAL A 348 -25.54 8.39 6.50
CA VAL A 348 -25.87 9.25 7.66
C VAL A 348 -25.13 10.58 7.59
N ILE A 349 -23.88 10.58 7.17
CA ILE A 349 -23.06 11.79 7.00
C ILE A 349 -23.63 12.68 5.88
N ILE A 350 -23.98 12.07 4.74
CA ILE A 350 -24.57 12.78 3.61
C ILE A 350 -25.94 13.38 3.96
N ASP A 351 -26.75 12.64 4.73
CA ASP A 351 -28.09 13.11 5.12
C ASP A 351 -28.05 14.36 6.01
N GLN A 352 -27.00 14.50 6.81
CA GLN A 352 -26.75 15.65 7.67
C GLN A 352 -26.06 16.83 6.94
N ALA A 353 -25.59 16.63 5.72
CA ALA A 353 -24.88 17.65 4.98
C ALA A 353 -25.83 18.74 4.45
N GLU A 354 -25.41 20.00 4.55
CA GLU A 354 -26.13 21.15 3.96
C GLU A 354 -26.19 21.05 2.44
N ARG A 355 -25.09 20.59 1.82
CA ARG A 355 -24.99 20.37 0.37
C ARG A 355 -24.86 18.89 0.08
N LYS A 356 -25.71 18.39 -0.81
CA LYS A 356 -25.62 17.00 -1.25
C LYS A 356 -24.42 16.80 -2.19
N PRO A 357 -23.72 15.67 -2.11
CA PRO A 357 -22.60 15.40 -2.99
C PRO A 357 -23.08 15.11 -4.41
N SER A 358 -22.33 15.59 -5.40
CA SER A 358 -22.49 15.21 -6.81
C SER A 358 -21.66 13.98 -7.16
N ILE A 359 -20.65 13.67 -6.35
CA ILE A 359 -19.75 12.56 -6.53
C ILE A 359 -19.62 11.79 -5.20
N ILE A 360 -19.73 10.47 -5.28
CA ILE A 360 -19.50 9.57 -4.14
C ILE A 360 -18.34 8.64 -4.50
N ILE A 361 -17.36 8.54 -3.61
CA ILE A 361 -16.14 7.80 -3.84
C ILE A 361 -15.90 6.76 -2.74
N ALA A 362 -15.53 5.55 -3.14
CA ALA A 362 -15.00 4.51 -2.24
C ALA A 362 -14.14 3.55 -3.06
N HIS A 363 -13.25 2.81 -2.42
CA HIS A 363 -12.40 1.88 -3.15
C HIS A 363 -13.20 0.73 -3.77
N HIS A 364 -14.09 0.10 -3.01
CA HIS A 364 -14.83 -1.08 -3.47
C HIS A 364 -16.25 -0.73 -3.96
N VAL A 365 -16.62 -1.32 -5.10
CA VAL A 365 -17.94 -1.10 -5.75
C VAL A 365 -19.12 -1.39 -4.85
N TYR A 366 -19.05 -2.38 -3.96
CA TYR A 366 -20.15 -2.73 -3.03
C TYR A 366 -20.53 -1.62 -2.06
N ILE A 367 -19.67 -0.62 -1.85
CA ILE A 367 -20.02 0.57 -1.07
C ILE A 367 -20.79 1.55 -1.93
N VAL A 368 -20.27 1.89 -3.12
CA VAL A 368 -20.86 2.94 -3.95
C VAL A 368 -22.18 2.51 -4.60
N GLU A 369 -22.39 1.21 -4.87
CA GLU A 369 -23.63 0.71 -5.47
C GLU A 369 -24.86 0.88 -4.59
N GLU A 370 -24.70 1.05 -3.26
CA GLU A 370 -25.80 1.34 -2.34
C GLU A 370 -26.43 2.73 -2.61
N PHE A 371 -25.71 3.62 -3.33
CA PHE A 371 -26.16 4.96 -3.74
C PHE A 371 -26.68 4.99 -5.20
N SER A 372 -26.91 3.84 -5.81
CA SER A 372 -27.30 3.71 -7.23
C SER A 372 -28.65 4.40 -7.59
N GLN A 373 -29.51 4.67 -6.61
CA GLN A 373 -30.79 5.35 -6.83
C GLN A 373 -30.67 6.89 -6.81
N TRP A 374 -29.47 7.42 -6.66
CA TRP A 374 -29.21 8.85 -6.64
C TRP A 374 -28.64 9.31 -7.99
N PRO A 375 -28.98 10.51 -8.48
CA PRO A 375 -28.43 11.05 -9.71
C PRO A 375 -27.00 11.60 -9.49
N VAL A 376 -26.06 10.73 -9.14
CA VAL A 376 -24.68 11.07 -8.79
C VAL A 376 -23.66 10.27 -9.62
N THR A 377 -22.43 10.75 -9.63
CA THR A 377 -21.30 9.99 -10.20
C THR A 377 -20.66 9.17 -9.09
N LEU A 378 -20.56 7.86 -9.29
CA LEU A 378 -19.97 6.90 -8.37
C LEU A 378 -18.58 6.51 -8.86
N LEU A 379 -17.53 6.80 -8.10
CA LEU A 379 -16.16 6.46 -8.48
C LEU A 379 -15.61 5.37 -7.55
N HIS A 380 -14.99 4.37 -8.15
CA HIS A 380 -14.37 3.26 -7.41
C HIS A 380 -13.16 2.69 -8.16
N GLY A 381 -12.43 1.79 -7.52
CA GLY A 381 -11.29 1.05 -8.07
C GLY A 381 -11.42 -0.45 -7.80
N HIS A 382 -10.34 -1.05 -7.32
CA HIS A 382 -10.22 -2.45 -6.92
C HIS A 382 -10.28 -3.48 -8.08
N GLY A 383 -10.98 -3.16 -9.15
CA GLY A 383 -11.17 -4.07 -10.29
C GLY A 383 -9.97 -4.21 -11.22
N HIS A 384 -9.02 -3.27 -11.17
CA HIS A 384 -7.85 -3.14 -12.05
C HIS A 384 -8.21 -3.11 -13.54
N ARG A 385 -9.47 -2.84 -13.87
CA ARG A 385 -9.98 -2.76 -15.24
C ARG A 385 -11.00 -1.65 -15.33
N VAL A 386 -10.82 -0.79 -16.32
CA VAL A 386 -11.81 0.26 -16.58
C VAL A 386 -13.18 -0.34 -16.82
N ASN A 387 -14.14 0.13 -16.06
CA ASN A 387 -15.54 -0.26 -16.22
C ASN A 387 -16.44 0.96 -15.98
N ILE A 388 -17.26 1.27 -16.96
CA ILE A 388 -18.21 2.37 -16.89
C ILE A 388 -19.60 1.82 -17.19
N ARG A 389 -20.50 1.94 -16.21
CA ARG A 389 -21.86 1.41 -16.29
C ARG A 389 -22.87 2.31 -15.61
N THR A 390 -24.07 2.32 -16.12
CA THR A 390 -25.22 2.94 -15.44
C THR A 390 -25.74 1.99 -14.38
N LEU A 391 -25.95 2.46 -13.17
CA LEU A 391 -26.53 1.77 -12.04
C LEU A 391 -27.71 2.59 -11.51
N GLY A 392 -28.94 2.19 -11.83
CA GLY A 392 -30.13 2.97 -11.49
C GLY A 392 -30.06 4.38 -12.09
N GLU A 393 -30.03 5.42 -11.27
CA GLU A 393 -29.91 6.82 -11.70
C GLU A 393 -28.45 7.31 -11.72
N ALA A 394 -27.51 6.52 -11.16
CA ALA A 394 -26.12 6.86 -11.07
C ALA A 394 -25.30 6.31 -12.26
N VAL A 395 -24.15 6.93 -12.49
CA VAL A 395 -23.09 6.40 -13.35
C VAL A 395 -21.93 5.93 -12.47
N ALA A 396 -21.59 4.64 -12.51
CA ALA A 396 -20.48 4.05 -11.78
C ALA A 396 -19.27 3.86 -12.70
N ILE A 397 -18.09 4.27 -12.20
CA ILE A 397 -16.85 4.32 -12.96
C ILE A 397 -15.72 3.72 -12.15
N ASP A 398 -15.13 2.64 -12.67
CA ASP A 398 -13.85 2.08 -12.23
C ASP A 398 -12.74 2.63 -13.13
N ALA A 399 -11.72 3.30 -12.57
CA ALA A 399 -10.62 3.84 -13.36
C ALA A 399 -9.62 2.79 -13.85
N GLY A 400 -9.78 1.56 -13.40
CA GLY A 400 -8.79 0.51 -13.61
C GLY A 400 -7.58 0.68 -12.72
N THR A 401 -6.37 0.69 -13.25
CA THR A 401 -5.16 0.83 -12.44
C THR A 401 -4.16 1.83 -13.03
N ALA A 402 -3.83 2.85 -12.26
CA ALA A 402 -2.79 3.82 -12.62
C ALA A 402 -1.38 3.25 -12.43
N GLY A 403 -1.24 2.24 -11.60
CA GLY A 403 0.04 1.56 -11.34
C GLY A 403 0.27 0.27 -12.13
N GLY A 404 -0.69 -0.19 -12.95
CA GLY A 404 -0.61 -1.47 -13.63
C GLY A 404 -0.62 -2.64 -12.63
N ALA A 405 0.40 -3.50 -12.63
CA ALA A 405 0.55 -4.54 -11.62
C ALA A 405 1.40 -4.12 -10.41
N GLY A 406 1.59 -2.81 -10.20
CA GLY A 406 2.46 -2.29 -9.15
C GLY A 406 3.92 -2.68 -9.34
N ILE A 407 4.70 -2.72 -8.25
CA ILE A 407 6.09 -3.21 -8.28
C ILE A 407 6.13 -4.66 -8.81
N ARG A 408 5.10 -5.45 -8.55
CA ARG A 408 4.97 -6.82 -9.07
C ARG A 408 4.90 -6.89 -10.60
N GLY A 409 4.37 -5.85 -11.24
CA GLY A 409 4.29 -5.74 -12.70
C GLY A 409 5.63 -5.59 -13.40
N LEU A 410 6.64 -5.07 -12.71
CA LEU A 410 8.00 -4.98 -13.23
C LEU A 410 8.63 -6.36 -13.48
N ILE A 411 8.10 -7.40 -12.84
CA ILE A 411 8.60 -8.78 -12.87
C ILE A 411 7.67 -9.69 -13.68
N SER A 412 6.44 -9.28 -13.91
CA SER A 412 5.43 -10.09 -14.60
C SER A 412 5.66 -10.15 -16.11
N THR A 413 5.50 -11.34 -16.69
CA THR A 413 5.43 -11.52 -18.16
C THR A 413 4.12 -10.99 -18.73
N GLN A 414 3.07 -10.88 -17.92
CA GLN A 414 1.80 -10.24 -18.26
C GLN A 414 1.85 -8.77 -17.84
N GLN A 415 1.87 -7.88 -18.81
CA GLN A 415 1.82 -6.45 -18.56
C GLN A 415 0.36 -5.99 -18.49
N ILE A 416 0.00 -5.38 -17.36
CA ILE A 416 -1.27 -4.69 -17.20
C ILE A 416 -1.04 -3.24 -17.65
N PRO A 417 -1.81 -2.72 -18.63
CA PRO A 417 -1.66 -1.32 -19.05
C PRO A 417 -2.02 -0.36 -17.92
N TYR A 418 -1.41 0.80 -17.89
CA TYR A 418 -1.84 1.90 -17.04
C TYR A 418 -3.15 2.47 -17.57
N THR A 419 -4.10 2.70 -16.69
CA THR A 419 -5.40 3.26 -17.04
C THR A 419 -5.79 4.38 -16.10
N MET A 420 -6.45 5.40 -16.65
CA MET A 420 -7.02 6.54 -15.93
C MET A 420 -8.26 7.00 -16.68
N VAL A 421 -9.14 7.71 -16.00
CA VAL A 421 -10.35 8.26 -16.63
C VAL A 421 -10.43 9.76 -16.38
N LEU A 422 -10.45 10.55 -17.44
CA LEU A 422 -10.73 11.98 -17.37
C LEU A 422 -12.23 12.18 -17.52
N LEU A 423 -12.85 12.73 -16.50
CA LEU A 423 -14.27 13.06 -16.47
C LEU A 423 -14.49 14.52 -16.86
N HIS A 424 -15.40 14.72 -17.77
CA HIS A 424 -15.93 16.03 -18.12
C HIS A 424 -17.27 16.18 -17.42
N MET A 425 -17.34 17.20 -16.55
CA MET A 425 -18.51 17.46 -15.72
C MET A 425 -19.25 18.69 -16.24
N ARG A 426 -20.56 18.64 -16.21
CA ARG A 426 -21.46 19.75 -16.54
C ARG A 426 -22.37 20.05 -15.37
N ARG A 427 -22.67 21.30 -15.15
CA ARG A 427 -23.62 21.71 -14.11
C ARG A 427 -25.04 21.27 -14.47
N GLN A 428 -25.72 20.67 -13.51
CA GLN A 428 -27.10 20.24 -13.65
C GLN A 428 -27.89 20.62 -12.37
N GLY A 429 -28.69 21.66 -12.45
CA GLY A 429 -29.35 22.22 -11.27
C GLY A 429 -28.32 22.72 -10.24
N GLU A 430 -28.44 22.25 -9.00
CA GLU A 430 -27.49 22.59 -7.92
C GLU A 430 -26.28 21.66 -7.85
N GLY A 431 -26.19 20.65 -8.72
CA GLY A 431 -25.14 19.63 -8.70
C GLY A 431 -24.31 19.56 -9.98
N TRP A 432 -23.49 18.53 -10.06
CA TRP A 432 -22.64 18.22 -11.21
C TRP A 432 -22.93 16.82 -11.75
N GLN A 433 -22.94 16.69 -13.07
CA GLN A 433 -23.12 15.42 -13.76
C GLN A 433 -21.92 15.14 -14.66
N ALA A 434 -21.40 13.92 -14.62
CA ALA A 434 -20.44 13.46 -15.60
C ALA A 434 -21.12 13.24 -16.95
N ILE A 435 -20.65 13.93 -17.98
CA ILE A 435 -21.25 13.90 -19.33
C ILE A 435 -20.39 13.14 -20.33
N VAL A 436 -19.07 13.15 -20.13
CA VAL A 436 -18.09 12.45 -20.96
C VAL A 436 -17.03 11.84 -20.07
N ALA A 437 -16.61 10.64 -20.43
CA ALA A 437 -15.44 9.97 -19.86
C ALA A 437 -14.42 9.68 -20.95
N ASP A 438 -13.22 10.24 -20.83
CA ASP A 438 -12.08 9.92 -21.67
C ASP A 438 -11.22 8.88 -20.97
N ILE A 439 -11.21 7.66 -21.50
CA ILE A 439 -10.43 6.53 -20.97
C ILE A 439 -9.05 6.58 -21.58
N ILE A 440 -8.04 6.77 -20.75
CA ILE A 440 -6.63 6.83 -21.13
C ILE A 440 -6.03 5.48 -20.81
N THR A 441 -5.52 4.77 -21.81
CA THR A 441 -4.85 3.47 -21.66
C THR A 441 -3.43 3.58 -22.22
N ILE A 442 -2.41 3.27 -21.41
CA ILE A 442 -1.01 3.35 -21.81
C ILE A 442 -0.34 1.99 -21.67
N ASN A 443 0.24 1.54 -22.78
CA ASN A 443 0.97 0.29 -22.86
C ASN A 443 2.46 0.50 -22.58
N GLN A 444 3.01 -0.23 -21.62
CA GLN A 444 4.41 -0.10 -21.19
C GLN A 444 5.42 -0.51 -22.29
N ARG A 445 5.11 -1.56 -23.08
CA ARG A 445 6.07 -2.13 -24.04
C ARG A 445 6.39 -1.24 -25.23
N ASN A 446 5.37 -0.71 -25.85
CA ASN A 446 5.50 0.00 -27.12
C ASN A 446 5.31 1.53 -26.98
N ALA A 447 5.19 2.00 -25.73
CA ALA A 447 4.86 3.40 -25.46
C ALA A 447 3.62 3.89 -26.25
N GLY A 448 2.73 2.95 -26.59
CA GLY A 448 1.48 3.25 -27.26
C GLY A 448 0.43 3.68 -26.25
N PHE A 449 -0.43 4.59 -26.68
CA PHE A 449 -1.60 4.97 -25.88
C PHE A 449 -2.88 4.81 -26.72
N ILE A 450 -3.99 4.62 -26.01
CA ILE A 450 -5.34 4.64 -26.56
C ILE A 450 -6.12 5.66 -25.75
N LEU A 451 -6.79 6.58 -26.43
CA LEU A 451 -7.76 7.48 -25.85
C LEU A 451 -9.13 7.09 -26.41
N GLU A 452 -9.99 6.57 -25.54
CA GLU A 452 -11.36 6.19 -25.87
C GLU A 452 -12.32 7.14 -25.19
N ARG A 453 -13.20 7.77 -25.97
CA ARG A 453 -14.25 8.67 -25.45
C ARG A 453 -15.56 7.95 -25.32
N LYS A 454 -16.18 8.00 -24.14
CA LYS A 454 -17.50 7.47 -23.86
C LYS A 454 -18.44 8.60 -23.43
N LEU A 455 -19.55 8.73 -24.15
CA LEU A 455 -20.62 9.67 -23.78
C LEU A 455 -21.44 9.06 -22.64
N LEU A 456 -21.68 9.83 -21.59
CA LEU A 456 -22.42 9.44 -20.39
C LEU A 456 -23.79 10.11 -20.30
N ALA A 457 -23.98 11.22 -21.01
CA ALA A 457 -25.22 11.95 -21.13
C ALA A 457 -25.49 12.31 -22.59
N GLU A 458 -26.72 12.70 -22.90
CA GLU A 458 -27.08 13.15 -24.23
C GLU A 458 -26.41 14.51 -24.53
N PRO A 459 -25.96 14.74 -25.78
CA PRO A 459 -25.46 16.04 -26.23
C PRO A 459 -26.52 17.13 -26.04
N ILE A 460 -26.07 18.35 -25.85
CA ILE A 460 -26.97 19.53 -25.89
C ILE A 460 -27.47 19.67 -27.32
N GLU A 461 -28.78 19.76 -27.52
CA GLU A 461 -29.34 20.15 -28.82
C GLU A 461 -28.93 21.60 -29.11
N ILE A 462 -28.00 21.77 -30.04
CA ILE A 462 -27.60 23.09 -30.52
C ILE A 462 -28.69 23.54 -31.53
N GLY A 463 -29.39 24.61 -31.21
CA GLY A 463 -30.33 25.24 -32.17
C GLY A 463 -29.58 25.68 -33.44
N ALA A 464 -30.20 25.57 -34.60
CA ALA A 464 -29.59 25.99 -35.86
C ALA A 464 -29.15 27.45 -35.87
N GLU A 465 -29.66 28.27 -34.95
CA GLU A 465 -29.32 29.70 -34.77
C GLU A 465 -27.92 29.89 -34.13
N ASP A 466 -27.44 28.96 -33.32
CA ASP A 466 -26.14 29.08 -32.62
C ASP A 466 -24.93 28.77 -33.53
N LEU A 467 -25.16 28.24 -34.72
CA LEU A 467 -24.10 27.88 -35.67
C LEU A 467 -23.74 29.05 -36.64
N GLU A 468 -24.55 30.12 -36.68
CA GLU A 468 -24.32 31.28 -37.58
C GLU A 468 -23.44 32.37 -36.96
N GLU A 469 -23.16 32.38 -35.66
CA GLU A 469 -22.33 33.39 -35.00
C GLU A 469 -20.84 33.06 -34.84
N SER A 470 -20.28 32.12 -35.61
CA SER A 470 -18.82 32.01 -35.71
C SER A 470 -18.29 33.14 -36.61
N PRO A 471 -17.57 34.16 -36.08
CA PRO A 471 -16.93 35.13 -36.91
C PRO A 471 -15.84 34.46 -37.73
N GLY A 472 -16.10 34.25 -38.99
CA GLY A 472 -15.08 33.87 -39.96
C GLY A 472 -14.07 35.02 -40.09
N GLY A 473 -12.80 34.67 -39.76
CA GLY A 473 -11.67 35.57 -39.88
C GLY A 473 -10.36 34.82 -39.66
#